data_f42bc762875a59014ad2aeb18ee7b772
#
_entry.id   f42bc762875a59014ad2aeb18ee7b772
#
_cell.length_a   1.000
_cell.length_b   1.000
_cell.length_c   1.000
_cell.angle_alpha   90.00
_cell.angle_beta   90.00
_cell.angle_gamma   90.00
#
_symmetry.space_group_name_H-M   'P 1'
#
loop_
_entity.id
_entity.type
_entity.pdbx_description
1 polymer ?
#
loop_
_entity_poly.entity_id
_entity_poly.type
_entity_poly.pdbx_seq_one_letter_code
_entity_poly.pdbx_strand_id
1 'polypeptide(L)'
;MTEYIYIASTIPLNLETITKKRKDHQSNEFLLAFKEMFQFEENVSEDTEERFSYSVHFPFKELPYQAAALAVDIPSFDKRDNQAYKYKSCLRGLEAYIREQFKGGCHQLAVLYSLNSYENESLKSKETIYLSDLKYQYLYYADNRLILIIN
;
A
#
# COMPACT_ATOMS: atom_id res chain seq x y z
N MET A 1 17.95 -8.20 6.11
CA MET A 1 16.57 -8.69 5.96
C MET A 1 15.76 -7.65 5.21
N THR A 2 14.93 -8.10 4.30
CA THR A 2 14.21 -7.21 3.39
C THR A 2 12.75 -7.09 3.82
N GLU A 3 12.28 -5.87 3.99
CA GLU A 3 10.89 -5.56 4.32
C GLU A 3 10.11 -5.25 3.06
N TYR A 4 8.93 -5.85 2.93
CA TYR A 4 8.05 -5.69 1.77
C TYR A 4 6.70 -5.12 2.18
N ILE A 5 6.11 -4.37 1.26
CA ILE A 5 4.71 -3.95 1.32
C ILE A 5 3.98 -4.56 0.12
N TYR A 6 2.82 -5.13 0.38
CA TYR A 6 1.90 -5.61 -0.65
C TYR A 6 0.58 -4.85 -0.51
N ILE A 7 0.05 -4.43 -1.64
CA ILE A 7 -1.24 -3.73 -1.69
C ILE A 7 -2.18 -4.53 -2.58
N ALA A 8 -3.43 -4.67 -2.17
CA ALA A 8 -4.46 -5.34 -2.96
C ALA A 8 -5.74 -4.51 -2.96
N SER A 9 -6.41 -4.44 -4.12
CA SER A 9 -7.54 -3.54 -4.32
C SER A 9 -8.63 -4.19 -5.16
N THR A 10 -9.85 -3.70 -4.98
CA THR A 10 -11.02 -4.10 -5.77
C THR A 10 -11.03 -3.45 -7.16
N ILE A 11 -10.25 -2.39 -7.36
CA ILE A 11 -10.13 -1.69 -8.65
C ILE A 11 -8.66 -1.64 -9.07
N PRO A 12 -8.37 -1.41 -10.36
CA PRO A 12 -6.98 -1.27 -10.82
C PRO A 12 -6.20 -0.25 -9.99
N LEU A 13 -4.97 -0.62 -9.67
CA LEU A 13 -4.06 0.26 -8.93
C LEU A 13 -3.42 1.26 -9.89
N ASN A 14 -3.46 2.53 -9.52
CA ASN A 14 -2.79 3.57 -10.28
C ASN A 14 -1.36 3.73 -9.75
N LEU A 15 -0.42 3.03 -10.40
CA LEU A 15 0.99 3.03 -10.00
C LEU A 15 1.86 3.92 -10.88
N GLU A 16 1.27 4.63 -11.84
CA GLU A 16 2.01 5.51 -12.73
C GLU A 16 2.62 6.70 -11.97
N THR A 17 3.79 7.10 -12.40
CA THR A 17 4.42 8.31 -11.87
C THR A 17 3.63 9.53 -12.31
N ILE A 18 3.54 10.51 -11.42
CA ILE A 18 2.72 11.72 -11.61
C ILE A 18 3.31 12.69 -12.64
N THR A 19 4.45 12.37 -13.24
CA THR A 19 5.16 13.27 -14.15
C THR A 19 4.30 13.87 -15.26
N LYS A 20 3.28 13.19 -15.70
CA LYS A 20 2.39 13.65 -16.79
C LYS A 20 1.24 14.55 -16.32
N LYS A 21 1.01 14.68 -15.01
CA LYS A 21 -0.15 15.36 -14.46
C LYS A 21 0.17 16.59 -13.61
N ARG A 22 1.39 17.10 -13.72
CA ARG A 22 1.83 18.26 -12.91
C ARG A 22 1.13 19.57 -13.23
N LYS A 23 0.25 19.58 -14.20
CA LYS A 23 -0.58 20.75 -14.47
C LYS A 23 -1.74 20.88 -13.49
N ASP A 24 -1.96 19.88 -12.68
CA ASP A 24 -2.97 19.92 -11.64
C ASP A 24 -2.36 20.51 -10.37
N HIS A 25 -2.68 21.76 -10.09
CA HIS A 25 -2.22 22.49 -8.91
C HIS A 25 -2.77 21.92 -7.60
N GLN A 26 -3.67 20.92 -7.69
CA GLN A 26 -4.28 20.28 -6.53
C GLN A 26 -3.66 18.94 -6.21
N SER A 27 -2.55 18.57 -6.86
CA SER A 27 -1.84 17.33 -6.56
C SER A 27 -1.39 17.34 -5.11
N ASN A 28 -1.82 16.36 -4.35
CA ASN A 28 -1.37 16.17 -2.98
C ASN A 28 0.12 15.82 -3.00
N GLU A 29 0.94 16.63 -2.33
CA GLU A 29 2.40 16.43 -2.27
C GLU A 29 2.76 15.07 -1.66
N PHE A 30 1.95 14.56 -0.73
CA PHE A 30 2.18 13.26 -0.12
C PHE A 30 1.89 12.11 -1.09
N LEU A 31 0.87 12.27 -1.93
CA LEU A 31 0.59 11.31 -2.99
C LEU A 31 1.74 11.25 -4.00
N LEU A 32 2.29 12.40 -4.37
CA LEU A 32 3.45 12.48 -5.24
C LEU A 32 4.66 11.80 -4.61
N ALA A 33 4.93 12.08 -3.34
CA ALA A 33 6.03 11.47 -2.61
C ALA A 33 5.88 9.95 -2.57
N PHE A 34 4.68 9.44 -2.30
CA PHE A 34 4.41 8.00 -2.31
C PHE A 34 4.78 7.37 -3.65
N LYS A 35 4.33 7.95 -4.76
CA LYS A 35 4.58 7.42 -6.09
C LYS A 35 6.05 7.49 -6.50
N GLU A 36 6.80 8.46 -5.99
CA GLU A 36 8.24 8.58 -6.25
C GLU A 36 9.08 7.66 -5.35
N MET A 37 8.65 7.41 -4.12
CA MET A 37 9.39 6.61 -3.14
C MET A 37 9.27 5.10 -3.37
N PHE A 38 8.15 4.64 -3.93
CA PHE A 38 7.89 3.22 -4.13
C PHE A 38 7.90 2.84 -5.60
N GLN A 39 8.61 1.75 -5.89
CA GLN A 39 8.59 1.13 -7.20
C GLN A 39 7.77 -0.15 -7.10
N PHE A 40 6.46 0.00 -7.29
CA PHE A 40 5.56 -1.13 -7.22
C PHE A 40 5.59 -1.98 -8.48
N GLU A 41 5.60 -3.29 -8.30
CA GLU A 41 5.37 -4.26 -9.36
C GLU A 41 3.96 -4.81 -9.25
N GLU A 42 3.19 -4.68 -10.34
CA GLU A 42 1.85 -5.26 -10.38
C GLU A 42 1.90 -6.79 -10.50
N ASN A 43 0.84 -7.43 -10.07
CA ASN A 43 0.69 -8.89 -10.11
C ASN A 43 0.30 -9.42 -11.51
N VAL A 44 1.00 -8.96 -12.53
CA VAL A 44 0.79 -9.40 -13.90
C VAL A 44 2.01 -10.22 -14.34
N SER A 45 1.76 -11.43 -14.81
CA SER A 45 2.83 -12.28 -15.35
C SER A 45 3.35 -11.71 -16.68
N GLU A 46 4.67 -11.61 -16.83
CA GLU A 46 5.29 -11.15 -18.06
C GLU A 46 5.04 -12.10 -19.25
N ASP A 47 4.94 -13.40 -18.97
CA ASP A 47 4.80 -14.42 -20.01
C ASP A 47 3.37 -14.62 -20.49
N THR A 48 2.39 -14.55 -19.61
CA THR A 48 1.00 -14.89 -19.91
C THR A 48 0.05 -13.71 -19.83
N GLU A 49 0.50 -12.59 -19.32
CA GLU A 49 -0.31 -11.39 -19.01
C GLU A 49 -1.45 -11.67 -18.03
N GLU A 50 -1.42 -12.83 -17.38
CA GLU A 50 -2.41 -13.21 -16.37
C GLU A 50 -2.03 -12.64 -15.00
N ARG A 51 -3.04 -12.40 -14.17
CA ARG A 51 -2.84 -11.94 -12.81
C ARG A 51 -2.71 -13.11 -11.86
N PHE A 52 -1.93 -12.91 -10.78
CA PHE A 52 -1.71 -13.90 -9.72
C PHE A 52 -1.87 -13.23 -8.36
N SER A 53 -1.95 -14.04 -7.30
CA SER A 53 -1.96 -13.52 -5.93
C SER A 53 -0.56 -13.55 -5.33
N TYR A 54 -0.12 -12.42 -4.78
CA TYR A 54 1.16 -12.34 -4.07
C TYR A 54 1.14 -13.11 -2.75
N SER A 55 -0.02 -13.23 -2.12
CA SER A 55 -0.14 -13.85 -0.80
C SER A 55 -1.45 -14.60 -0.67
N VAL A 56 -1.44 -15.67 0.15
CA VAL A 56 -2.65 -16.42 0.51
C VAL A 56 -3.63 -15.55 1.31
N HIS A 57 -3.16 -14.42 1.86
CA HIS A 57 -3.99 -13.49 2.60
C HIS A 57 -4.71 -12.48 1.71
N PHE A 58 -4.42 -12.50 0.41
CA PHE A 58 -5.08 -11.66 -0.58
C PHE A 58 -5.99 -12.52 -1.46
N PRO A 59 -7.28 -12.70 -1.09
CA PRO A 59 -8.20 -13.48 -1.93
C PRO A 59 -8.29 -12.88 -3.33
N PHE A 60 -7.81 -13.62 -4.32
CA PHE A 60 -7.70 -13.11 -5.70
C PHE A 60 -9.06 -12.69 -6.27
N LYS A 61 -10.11 -13.41 -5.92
CA LYS A 61 -11.46 -13.14 -6.41
C LYS A 61 -11.98 -11.78 -5.94
N GLU A 62 -11.70 -11.41 -4.70
CA GLU A 62 -12.15 -10.16 -4.09
C GLU A 62 -11.17 -9.02 -4.33
N LEU A 63 -9.88 -9.31 -4.37
CA LEU A 63 -8.80 -8.32 -4.48
C LEU A 63 -7.86 -8.69 -5.63
N PRO A 64 -8.34 -8.64 -6.88
CA PRO A 64 -7.55 -9.12 -8.03
C PRO A 64 -6.38 -8.21 -8.42
N TYR A 65 -6.43 -6.94 -8.06
CA TYR A 65 -5.39 -5.97 -8.42
C TYR A 65 -4.42 -5.81 -7.26
N GLN A 66 -3.21 -6.35 -7.44
CA GLN A 66 -2.22 -6.41 -6.37
C GLN A 66 -0.89 -5.85 -6.86
N ALA A 67 -0.09 -5.36 -5.94
CA ALA A 67 1.25 -4.87 -6.24
C ALA A 67 2.16 -5.07 -5.04
N ALA A 68 3.46 -5.19 -5.30
CA ALA A 68 4.48 -5.38 -4.29
C ALA A 68 5.60 -4.36 -4.45
N ALA A 69 6.16 -3.92 -3.34
CA ALA A 69 7.31 -3.03 -3.31
C ALA A 69 8.14 -3.27 -2.05
N LEU A 70 9.35 -2.71 -2.04
CA LEU A 70 10.16 -2.66 -0.83
C LEU A 70 9.58 -1.62 0.14
N ALA A 71 9.57 -1.95 1.43
CA ALA A 71 9.00 -1.10 2.47
C ALA A 71 10.08 -0.38 3.30
N VAL A 72 11.20 -0.03 2.67
CA VAL A 72 12.41 0.46 3.35
C VAL A 72 12.15 1.70 4.22
N ASP A 73 11.28 2.60 3.75
CA ASP A 73 11.04 3.88 4.40
C ASP A 73 9.76 3.92 5.24
N ILE A 74 9.06 2.79 5.39
CA ILE A 74 7.87 2.73 6.23
C ILE A 74 8.30 2.49 7.67
N PRO A 75 8.03 3.43 8.60
CA PRO A 75 8.48 3.29 9.96
C PRO A 75 7.69 2.23 10.74
N SER A 76 8.35 1.62 11.72
CA SER A 76 7.72 0.74 12.69
C SER A 76 6.84 1.54 13.67
N PHE A 77 6.10 0.82 14.53
CA PHE A 77 5.22 1.43 15.53
C PHE A 77 5.92 2.51 16.36
N ASP A 78 7.15 2.24 16.83
CA ASP A 78 7.87 3.17 17.69
C ASP A 78 8.34 4.44 16.98
N LYS A 79 8.48 4.38 15.66
CA LYS A 79 8.98 5.50 14.85
C LYS A 79 7.90 6.21 14.04
N ARG A 80 6.65 5.74 14.08
CA ARG A 80 5.59 6.26 13.20
C ARG A 80 5.28 7.74 13.39
N ASP A 81 5.54 8.27 14.58
CA ASP A 81 5.32 9.69 14.90
C ASP A 81 6.62 10.49 14.84
N ASN A 82 7.68 9.92 14.28
CA ASN A 82 8.95 10.62 14.14
C ASN A 82 8.78 11.84 13.25
N GLN A 83 9.34 12.98 13.68
CA GLN A 83 9.25 14.25 12.96
C GLN A 83 10.11 14.28 11.68
N ALA A 84 10.99 13.31 11.47
CA ALA A 84 11.77 13.23 10.26
C ALA A 84 10.86 13.22 9.03
N TYR A 85 11.13 14.11 8.09
CA TYR A 85 10.34 14.29 6.87
C TYR A 85 10.09 12.94 6.15
N LYS A 86 11.13 12.14 6.05
CA LYS A 86 11.09 10.84 5.39
C LYS A 86 9.98 9.93 5.93
N TYR A 87 9.90 9.76 7.25
CA TYR A 87 8.92 8.88 7.88
C TYR A 87 7.49 9.41 7.72
N LYS A 88 7.31 10.70 7.97
CA LYS A 88 5.99 11.31 7.82
C LYS A 88 5.51 11.30 6.38
N SER A 89 6.38 11.65 5.44
CA SER A 89 6.01 11.67 4.01
C SER A 89 5.63 10.28 3.52
N CYS A 90 6.34 9.25 3.98
CA CYS A 90 6.04 7.87 3.60
C CYS A 90 4.64 7.46 4.05
N LEU A 91 4.32 7.65 5.33
CA LEU A 91 3.01 7.28 5.87
C LEU A 91 1.88 8.13 5.33
N ARG A 92 2.08 9.44 5.20
CA ARG A 92 1.08 10.35 4.62
C ARG A 92 0.87 10.08 3.14
N GLY A 93 1.94 9.72 2.43
CA GLY A 93 1.84 9.32 1.03
C GLY A 93 1.00 8.06 0.84
N LEU A 94 1.20 7.07 1.70
CA LEU A 94 0.42 5.85 1.68
C LEU A 94 -1.06 6.14 2.00
N GLU A 95 -1.34 6.95 3.00
CA GLU A 95 -2.71 7.38 3.31
C GLU A 95 -3.35 8.10 2.13
N ALA A 96 -2.64 9.03 1.51
CA ALA A 96 -3.15 9.78 0.36
C ALA A 96 -3.45 8.86 -0.82
N TYR A 97 -2.58 7.89 -1.08
CA TYR A 97 -2.78 6.90 -2.13
C TYR A 97 -4.03 6.07 -1.88
N ILE A 98 -4.21 5.58 -0.67
CA ILE A 98 -5.38 4.80 -0.29
C ILE A 98 -6.66 5.62 -0.52
N ARG A 99 -6.68 6.87 -0.06
CA ARG A 99 -7.85 7.74 -0.24
C ARG A 99 -8.15 7.99 -1.72
N GLU A 100 -7.12 8.15 -2.53
CA GLU A 100 -7.28 8.34 -3.97
C GLU A 100 -7.89 7.11 -4.64
N GLN A 101 -7.49 5.92 -4.22
CA GLN A 101 -8.10 4.67 -4.71
C GLN A 101 -9.59 4.60 -4.36
N PHE A 102 -9.97 4.98 -3.15
CA PHE A 102 -11.39 5.00 -2.76
C PHE A 102 -12.18 6.05 -3.52
N LYS A 103 -11.60 7.19 -3.84
CA LYS A 103 -12.23 8.17 -4.73
C LYS A 103 -12.48 7.62 -6.13
N GLY A 104 -11.61 6.74 -6.59
CA GLY A 104 -11.73 6.09 -7.89
C GLY A 104 -12.74 4.95 -7.95
N GLY A 105 -13.40 4.63 -6.85
CA GLY A 105 -14.42 3.57 -6.80
C GLY A 105 -14.01 2.32 -6.03
N CYS A 106 -12.83 2.29 -5.43
CA CYS A 106 -12.41 1.20 -4.56
C CYS A 106 -13.32 1.15 -3.34
N HIS A 107 -13.71 -0.06 -2.91
CA HIS A 107 -14.51 -0.22 -1.69
C HIS A 107 -13.83 -1.12 -0.68
N GLN A 108 -12.72 -1.75 -1.06
CA GLN A 108 -11.91 -2.56 -0.17
C GLN A 108 -10.46 -2.53 -0.66
N LEU A 109 -9.55 -2.23 0.25
CA LEU A 109 -8.12 -2.21 -0.03
C LEU A 109 -7.38 -2.84 1.14
N ALA A 110 -6.43 -3.73 0.84
CA ALA A 110 -5.64 -4.40 1.86
C ALA A 110 -4.16 -4.02 1.74
N VAL A 111 -3.50 -3.89 2.87
CA VAL A 111 -2.06 -3.68 2.97
C VAL A 111 -1.49 -4.80 3.81
N LEU A 112 -0.48 -5.50 3.28
CA LEU A 112 0.23 -6.55 4.00
C LEU A 112 1.70 -6.18 4.08
N TYR A 113 2.25 -6.23 5.29
CA TYR A 113 3.67 -6.10 5.51
C TYR A 113 4.30 -7.46 5.81
N SER A 114 5.43 -7.73 5.22
CA SER A 114 6.13 -8.99 5.37
C SER A 114 7.63 -8.81 5.34
N LEU A 115 8.33 -9.62 6.12
CA LEU A 115 9.78 -9.68 6.11
C LEU A 115 10.21 -10.80 5.15
N ASN A 116 11.19 -10.53 4.29
CA ASN A 116 11.70 -11.51 3.32
C ASN A 116 10.55 -12.12 2.48
N SER A 117 10.46 -13.43 2.35
CA SER A 117 9.44 -14.15 1.58
C SER A 117 8.37 -14.80 2.46
N TYR A 118 8.03 -14.16 3.58
CA TYR A 118 7.11 -14.71 4.58
C TYR A 118 5.65 -14.25 4.38
N GLU A 119 5.32 -13.74 3.20
CA GLU A 119 3.98 -13.22 2.89
C GLU A 119 2.87 -14.27 2.95
N ASN A 120 3.21 -15.56 2.93
CA ASN A 120 2.24 -16.66 3.04
C ASN A 120 2.18 -17.26 4.44
N GLU A 121 3.02 -16.81 5.36
CA GLU A 121 2.99 -17.31 6.73
C GLU A 121 1.80 -16.76 7.51
N SER A 122 1.53 -17.36 8.66
CA SER A 122 0.44 -16.92 9.53
C SER A 122 0.58 -15.47 9.90
N LEU A 123 -0.53 -14.73 9.86
CA LEU A 123 -0.53 -13.32 10.25
C LEU A 123 -0.27 -13.18 11.75
N LYS A 124 0.58 -12.23 12.10
CA LYS A 124 0.81 -11.85 13.50
C LYS A 124 -0.24 -10.87 13.99
N SER A 125 -0.81 -10.07 13.06
CA SER A 125 -1.91 -9.17 13.38
C SER A 125 -2.76 -8.92 12.15
N LYS A 126 -4.05 -8.69 12.38
CA LYS A 126 -5.02 -8.34 11.34
C LYS A 126 -5.95 -7.29 11.91
N GLU A 127 -6.07 -6.18 11.19
CA GLU A 127 -6.91 -5.06 11.57
C GLU A 127 -7.82 -4.67 10.44
N THR A 128 -9.04 -4.24 10.76
CA THR A 128 -9.96 -3.65 9.81
C THR A 128 -10.19 -2.20 10.22
N ILE A 129 -10.00 -1.29 9.27
CA ILE A 129 -10.13 0.15 9.52
C ILE A 129 -11.14 0.69 8.51
N TYR A 130 -12.14 1.43 8.99
CA TYR A 130 -13.04 2.18 8.11
C TYR A 130 -12.28 3.37 7.53
N LEU A 131 -12.54 3.69 6.26
CA LEU A 131 -11.89 4.81 5.59
C LEU A 131 -12.08 6.12 6.37
N SER A 132 -13.25 6.32 6.97
CA SER A 132 -13.55 7.50 7.80
C SER A 132 -12.66 7.62 9.03
N ASP A 133 -12.10 6.50 9.51
CA ASP A 133 -11.24 6.46 10.69
C ASP A 133 -9.76 6.34 10.34
N LEU A 134 -9.44 6.30 9.05
CA LEU A 134 -8.05 6.11 8.60
C LEU A 134 -7.19 7.31 8.98
N LYS A 135 -6.04 7.00 9.59
CA LYS A 135 -4.99 7.96 9.91
C LYS A 135 -3.65 7.38 9.50
N TYR A 136 -2.76 8.22 9.00
CA TYR A 136 -1.45 7.75 8.52
C TYR A 136 -0.66 7.01 9.62
N GLN A 137 -0.83 7.39 10.90
CA GLN A 137 -0.14 6.76 12.02
C GLN A 137 -0.50 5.28 12.19
N TYR A 138 -1.63 4.84 11.66
CA TYR A 138 -2.07 3.45 11.73
C TYR A 138 -1.38 2.55 10.70
N LEU A 139 -0.66 3.13 9.75
CA LEU A 139 -0.09 2.42 8.59
C LEU A 139 1.37 1.99 8.81
N TYR A 140 1.83 1.94 10.04
CA TYR A 140 3.20 1.56 10.38
C TYR A 140 3.53 0.13 9.98
N TYR A 141 4.83 -0.13 9.76
CA TYR A 141 5.33 -1.45 9.43
C TYR A 141 5.35 -2.36 10.67
N ALA A 142 4.91 -3.60 10.49
CA ALA A 142 5.14 -4.69 11.42
C ALA A 142 5.11 -6.01 10.64
N ASP A 143 5.92 -6.98 11.04
CA ASP A 143 6.02 -8.26 10.35
C ASP A 143 4.68 -8.99 10.32
N ASN A 144 4.30 -9.46 9.15
CA ASN A 144 3.07 -10.22 8.90
C ASN A 144 1.81 -9.54 9.47
N ARG A 145 1.74 -8.24 9.24
CA ARG A 145 0.60 -7.42 9.62
C ARG A 145 -0.28 -7.15 8.40
N LEU A 146 -1.55 -7.50 8.52
CA LEU A 146 -2.55 -7.22 7.47
C LEU A 146 -3.48 -6.11 7.95
N ILE A 147 -3.62 -5.08 7.14
CA ILE A 147 -4.56 -3.98 7.36
C ILE A 147 -5.59 -4.02 6.25
N LEU A 148 -6.86 -4.18 6.60
CA LEU A 148 -7.96 -4.13 5.65
C LEU A 148 -8.69 -2.80 5.82
N ILE A 149 -8.79 -2.03 4.75
CA ILE A 149 -9.48 -0.74 4.75
C ILE A 149 -10.76 -0.89 3.95
N ILE A 150 -11.86 -0.50 4.54
CA ILE A 150 -13.20 -0.60 3.95
C ILE A 150 -13.90 0.74 4.01
N ASN A 151 -14.83 0.91 3.09
CA ASN A 151 -15.62 2.13 2.99
C ASN A 151 -16.90 2.04 3.83
#